data_4ea4ececd9b689f086f57a5ea47dc661
#
_entry.id   4ea4ececd9b689f086f57a5ea47dc661
#
_cell.length_a   1.000
_cell.length_b   1.000
_cell.length_c   1.000
_cell.angle_alpha   90.00
_cell.angle_beta   90.00
_cell.angle_gamma   90.00
#
_symmetry.space_group_name_H-M   'P 1'
#
loop_
_entity.id
_entity.type
_entity.pdbx_description
1 polymer ?
#
loop_
_entity_poly.entity_id
_entity_poly.type
_entity_poly.pdbx_seq_one_letter_code
_entity_poly.pdbx_strand_id
1 'polypeptide(L)'
;MFYLSEFRILKALGEAAERGVDVKIIADLNKDAFGLEKNGSPNRPALCELKEDYKDINIRWYQTSGEQFHTKFIYFKFKDKNPLAILGSANYTRRNLDNYNLETNLALEMEKNSDIPREMDKYFKRLWNNEGGDYTLPLEDHYEKRFFMRILWKIQEKTGLCTW
;
A
#
# COMPACT_ATOMS: atom_id res chain seq x y z
N MET A 1 0.99 -2.48 -3.15
CA MET A 1 0.27 -1.21 -3.45
C MET A 1 1.20 -0.27 -4.20
N PHE A 2 0.78 0.27 -5.36
CA PHE A 2 1.65 1.16 -6.15
C PHE A 2 1.84 2.52 -5.48
N TYR A 3 0.74 3.27 -5.22
CA TYR A 3 0.81 4.48 -4.39
C TYR A 3 -0.17 4.40 -3.23
N LEU A 4 0.33 4.65 -2.02
CA LEU A 4 -0.42 4.65 -0.76
C LEU A 4 0.08 5.82 0.09
N SER A 5 -0.62 6.95 0.04
CA SER A 5 -0.15 8.19 0.68
C SER A 5 -1.28 9.07 1.25
N GLU A 6 -2.54 8.73 1.00
CA GLU A 6 -3.68 9.52 1.47
C GLU A 6 -3.81 9.42 3.01
N PHE A 7 -3.84 10.56 3.68
CA PHE A 7 -3.78 10.66 5.15
C PHE A 7 -4.89 9.91 5.89
N ARG A 8 -6.13 9.96 5.37
CA ARG A 8 -7.30 9.29 6.00
C ARG A 8 -7.14 7.77 5.93
N ILE A 9 -6.61 7.26 4.82
CA ILE A 9 -6.36 5.83 4.64
C ILE A 9 -5.21 5.37 5.55
N LEU A 10 -4.09 6.10 5.56
CA LEU A 10 -2.96 5.79 6.42
C LEU A 10 -3.37 5.76 7.90
N LYS A 11 -4.08 6.79 8.35
CA LYS A 11 -4.64 6.87 9.71
C LYS A 11 -5.56 5.69 10.03
N ALA A 12 -6.50 5.37 9.12
CA ALA A 12 -7.44 4.27 9.33
C ALA A 12 -6.74 2.90 9.44
N LEU A 13 -5.68 2.68 8.65
CA LEU A 13 -4.86 1.47 8.72
C LEU A 13 -4.09 1.39 10.04
N GLY A 14 -3.48 2.50 10.46
CA GLY A 14 -2.78 2.59 11.75
C GLY A 14 -3.70 2.35 12.94
N GLU A 15 -4.83 3.04 13.00
CA GLU A 15 -5.85 2.85 14.05
C GLU A 15 -6.43 1.43 14.06
N ALA A 16 -6.52 0.77 12.90
CA ALA A 16 -6.93 -0.64 12.83
C ALA A 16 -5.88 -1.54 13.49
N ALA A 17 -4.59 -1.30 13.24
CA ALA A 17 -3.51 -2.04 13.89
C ALA A 17 -3.53 -1.86 15.42
N GLU A 18 -3.72 -0.63 15.92
CA GLU A 18 -3.87 -0.36 17.37
C GLU A 18 -5.05 -1.10 18.01
N ARG A 19 -6.12 -1.34 17.24
CA ARG A 19 -7.26 -2.16 17.69
C ARG A 19 -7.00 -3.68 17.62
N GLY A 20 -5.79 -4.10 17.28
CA GLY A 20 -5.38 -5.51 17.20
C GLY A 20 -5.70 -6.19 15.86
N VAL A 21 -6.00 -5.43 14.80
CA VAL A 21 -6.11 -5.98 13.45
C VAL A 21 -4.71 -6.26 12.90
N ASP A 22 -4.47 -7.46 12.37
CA ASP A 22 -3.20 -7.80 11.70
C ASP A 22 -3.13 -7.08 10.34
N VAL A 23 -2.59 -5.86 10.35
CA VAL A 23 -2.42 -5.04 9.15
C VAL A 23 -1.07 -5.29 8.52
N LYS A 24 -1.09 -5.77 7.28
CA LYS A 24 0.10 -6.05 6.46
C LYS A 24 0.05 -5.29 5.15
N ILE A 25 1.12 -4.59 4.82
CA ILE A 25 1.25 -3.78 3.61
C ILE A 25 2.45 -4.26 2.79
N ILE A 26 2.22 -4.55 1.51
CA ILE A 26 3.29 -4.65 0.51
C ILE A 26 3.13 -3.45 -0.41
N ALA A 27 4.15 -2.59 -0.48
CA ALA A 27 4.12 -1.38 -1.28
C ALA A 27 5.28 -1.32 -2.27
N ASP A 28 5.06 -0.63 -3.38
CA ASP A 28 6.12 -0.28 -4.32
C ASP A 28 7.09 0.70 -3.65
N LEU A 29 8.38 0.53 -3.92
CA LEU A 29 9.42 1.45 -3.42
C LEU A 29 9.34 2.85 -4.04
N ASN A 30 8.58 3.01 -5.11
CA ASN A 30 8.55 4.19 -5.97
C ASN A 30 9.97 4.63 -6.41
N LYS A 31 10.81 3.64 -6.66
CA LYS A 31 12.17 3.84 -7.14
C LYS A 31 12.19 4.17 -8.63
N ASP A 32 11.36 3.47 -9.39
CA ASP A 32 11.24 3.62 -10.84
C ASP A 32 9.79 3.84 -11.22
N ALA A 33 9.49 4.82 -12.04
CA ALA A 33 8.16 5.01 -12.59
C ALA A 33 8.23 5.68 -13.97
N PHE A 34 7.49 5.13 -14.94
CA PHE A 34 7.42 5.63 -16.30
C PHE A 34 8.79 5.78 -16.99
N GLY A 35 9.72 4.85 -16.72
CA GLY A 35 11.07 4.88 -17.27
C GLY A 35 12.00 5.93 -16.66
N LEU A 36 11.59 6.56 -15.55
CA LEU A 36 12.38 7.56 -14.82
C LEU A 36 12.71 7.08 -13.42
N GLU A 37 13.94 7.27 -12.99
CA GLU A 37 14.33 7.05 -11.61
C GLU A 37 13.59 8.04 -10.70
N LYS A 38 12.95 7.53 -9.67
CA LYS A 38 12.18 8.28 -8.67
C LYS A 38 12.89 8.25 -7.32
N ASN A 39 12.61 9.24 -6.51
CA ASN A 39 13.21 9.41 -5.17
C ASN A 39 12.49 8.64 -4.05
N GLY A 40 11.54 7.77 -4.38
CA GLY A 40 10.76 6.98 -3.43
C GLY A 40 9.46 7.65 -2.94
N SER A 41 9.14 8.85 -3.44
CA SER A 41 7.87 9.52 -3.11
C SER A 41 6.73 8.94 -3.96
N PRO A 42 5.50 8.78 -3.39
CA PRO A 42 5.12 9.15 -2.01
C PRO A 42 5.30 8.02 -0.98
N ASN A 43 5.46 6.76 -1.38
CA ASN A 43 5.35 5.63 -0.47
C ASN A 43 6.41 5.65 0.64
N ARG A 44 7.67 5.90 0.30
CA ARG A 44 8.73 5.84 1.32
C ARG A 44 8.50 6.80 2.48
N PRO A 45 8.33 8.12 2.27
CA PRO A 45 8.07 9.04 3.39
C PRO A 45 6.74 8.73 4.10
N ALA A 46 5.69 8.37 3.37
CA ALA A 46 4.38 8.11 3.93
C ALA A 46 4.35 6.86 4.83
N LEU A 47 4.90 5.75 4.36
CA LEU A 47 4.85 4.48 5.08
C LEU A 47 5.89 4.39 6.20
N CYS A 48 7.02 5.09 6.08
CA CYS A 48 7.96 5.20 7.19
C CYS A 48 7.36 6.03 8.34
N GLU A 49 6.68 7.14 8.06
CA GLU A 49 5.96 7.91 9.07
C GLU A 49 4.81 7.09 9.69
N LEU A 50 4.03 6.38 8.86
CA LEU A 50 2.98 5.48 9.35
C LEU A 50 3.52 4.45 10.35
N LYS A 51 4.69 3.85 10.07
CA LYS A 51 5.34 2.88 10.98
C LYS A 51 5.86 3.53 12.26
N GLU A 52 6.29 4.79 12.20
CA GLU A 52 6.70 5.54 13.40
C GLU A 52 5.52 5.84 14.32
N ASP A 53 4.38 6.25 13.74
CA ASP A 53 3.18 6.58 14.48
C ASP A 53 2.46 5.33 15.02
N TYR A 54 2.47 4.22 14.26
CA TYR A 54 1.74 2.99 14.57
C TYR A 54 2.66 1.77 14.53
N LYS A 55 3.19 1.37 15.70
CA LYS A 55 4.21 0.32 15.82
C LYS A 55 3.74 -1.08 15.42
N ASP A 56 2.45 -1.36 15.54
CA ASP A 56 1.88 -2.70 15.30
C ASP A 56 1.58 -2.99 13.83
N ILE A 57 1.72 -1.97 12.94
CA ILE A 57 1.56 -2.18 11.50
C ILE A 57 2.79 -2.85 10.88
N ASN A 58 2.56 -3.79 9.97
CA ASN A 58 3.62 -4.52 9.30
C ASN A 58 3.74 -4.07 7.84
N ILE A 59 4.94 -3.63 7.42
CA ILE A 59 5.17 -3.07 6.09
C ILE A 59 6.38 -3.74 5.46
N ARG A 60 6.26 -4.10 4.17
CA ARG A 60 7.35 -4.60 3.34
C ARG A 60 7.36 -3.87 2.00
N TRP A 61 8.53 -3.70 1.44
CA TRP A 61 8.70 -3.18 0.08
C TRP A 61 8.66 -4.32 -0.92
N TYR A 62 7.96 -4.13 -2.04
CA TYR A 62 8.12 -5.04 -3.16
C TYR A 62 9.48 -4.78 -3.82
N GLN A 63 10.24 -5.85 -4.03
CA GLN A 63 11.58 -5.78 -4.65
C GLN A 63 11.40 -5.71 -6.17
N THR A 64 11.53 -4.50 -6.73
CA THR A 64 11.46 -4.27 -8.17
C THR A 64 12.83 -4.40 -8.81
N SER A 65 12.87 -4.87 -10.08
CA SER A 65 14.07 -5.01 -10.91
C SER A 65 13.95 -4.21 -12.20
N GLY A 66 13.33 -3.00 -12.12
CA GLY A 66 13.00 -2.11 -13.23
C GLY A 66 11.52 -2.05 -13.57
N GLU A 67 10.73 -3.05 -13.16
CA GLU A 67 9.27 -3.05 -13.23
C GLU A 67 8.65 -2.28 -12.05
N GLN A 68 7.34 -2.06 -12.12
CA GLN A 68 6.55 -1.43 -11.07
C GLN A 68 5.64 -2.46 -10.41
N PHE A 69 5.52 -2.41 -9.10
CA PHE A 69 4.47 -3.15 -8.38
C PHE A 69 3.14 -2.38 -8.47
N HIS A 70 2.54 -2.40 -9.65
CA HIS A 70 1.40 -1.55 -10.03
C HIS A 70 0.05 -2.05 -9.49
N THR A 71 0.05 -2.68 -8.33
CA THR A 71 -1.14 -3.25 -7.67
C THR A 71 -1.90 -2.19 -6.89
N LYS A 72 -3.23 -2.17 -7.02
CA LYS A 72 -4.15 -1.32 -6.26
C LYS A 72 -5.23 -2.22 -5.67
N PHE A 73 -4.96 -2.71 -4.46
CA PHE A 73 -5.72 -3.79 -3.88
C PHE A 73 -5.68 -3.74 -2.36
N ILE A 74 -6.85 -3.79 -1.71
CA ILE A 74 -7.00 -4.04 -0.26
C ILE A 74 -7.87 -5.26 -0.08
N TYR A 75 -7.47 -6.13 0.84
CA TYR A 75 -8.20 -7.33 1.18
C TYR A 75 -8.50 -7.36 2.68
N PHE A 76 -9.78 -7.48 3.02
CA PHE A 76 -10.27 -7.58 4.39
C PHE A 76 -10.70 -9.00 4.69
N LYS A 77 -10.14 -9.56 5.76
CA LYS A 77 -10.53 -10.86 6.30
C LYS A 77 -11.26 -10.64 7.61
N PHE A 78 -12.47 -11.10 7.68
CA PHE A 78 -13.29 -11.02 8.89
C PHE A 78 -13.41 -12.41 9.53
N LYS A 79 -13.49 -12.43 10.88
CA LYS A 79 -13.66 -13.67 11.62
C LYS A 79 -14.99 -14.33 11.28
N ASP A 80 -16.08 -13.57 11.31
CA ASP A 80 -17.46 -14.06 11.26
C ASP A 80 -18.26 -13.58 10.04
N LYS A 81 -17.59 -12.92 9.08
CA LYS A 81 -18.19 -12.40 7.85
C LYS A 81 -17.43 -12.89 6.61
N ASN A 82 -18.07 -12.73 5.48
CA ASN A 82 -17.44 -12.91 4.19
C ASN A 82 -16.26 -11.94 4.00
N PRO A 83 -15.15 -12.39 3.40
CA PRO A 83 -14.05 -11.51 3.06
C PRO A 83 -14.44 -10.51 1.96
N LEU A 84 -13.82 -9.33 2.01
CA LEU A 84 -14.06 -8.25 1.08
C LEU A 84 -12.73 -7.83 0.43
N ALA A 85 -12.72 -7.71 -0.89
CA ALA A 85 -11.63 -7.09 -1.62
C ALA A 85 -12.07 -5.79 -2.27
N ILE A 86 -11.22 -4.76 -2.21
CA ILE A 86 -11.37 -3.53 -3.00
C ILE A 86 -10.19 -3.48 -3.96
N LEU A 87 -10.48 -3.43 -5.24
CA LEU A 87 -9.48 -3.43 -6.31
C LEU A 87 -9.94 -2.58 -7.49
N GLY A 88 -9.00 -2.03 -8.25
CA GLY A 88 -9.34 -1.19 -9.40
C GLY A 88 -8.18 -0.36 -9.92
N SER A 89 -8.50 0.76 -10.53
CA SER A 89 -7.51 1.66 -11.11
C SER A 89 -6.97 2.69 -10.13
N ALA A 90 -7.72 3.03 -9.06
CA ALA A 90 -7.36 4.08 -8.12
C ALA A 90 -6.13 3.73 -7.27
N ASN A 91 -5.13 4.58 -7.30
CA ASN A 91 -4.15 4.63 -6.23
C ASN A 91 -4.80 5.19 -4.95
N TYR A 92 -4.25 4.83 -3.79
CA TYR A 92 -4.73 5.36 -2.51
C TYR A 92 -4.01 6.67 -2.19
N THR A 93 -4.23 7.65 -3.07
CA THR A 93 -3.75 9.02 -2.95
C THR A 93 -4.94 9.97 -2.96
N ARG A 94 -4.80 11.17 -2.43
CA ARG A 94 -5.86 12.18 -2.45
C ARG A 94 -6.34 12.46 -3.87
N ARG A 95 -5.41 12.53 -4.83
CA ARG A 95 -5.75 12.82 -6.23
C ARG A 95 -6.74 11.82 -6.82
N ASN A 96 -6.58 10.54 -6.52
CA ASN A 96 -7.47 9.50 -7.03
C ASN A 96 -8.76 9.35 -6.21
N LEU A 97 -8.70 9.58 -4.89
CA LEU A 97 -9.85 9.38 -4.01
C LEU A 97 -10.77 10.60 -3.91
N ASP A 98 -10.28 11.81 -4.12
CA ASP A 98 -11.07 13.05 -4.11
C ASP A 98 -11.51 13.49 -5.54
N ASN A 99 -11.56 12.55 -6.50
CA ASN A 99 -12.05 12.72 -7.87
C ASN A 99 -11.29 13.75 -8.73
N TYR A 100 -10.02 14.04 -8.44
CA TYR A 100 -9.17 14.81 -9.36
C TYR A 100 -8.80 13.98 -10.60
N ASN A 101 -8.76 12.64 -10.47
CA ASN A 101 -8.77 11.68 -11.56
C ASN A 101 -10.03 10.82 -11.40
N LEU A 102 -10.71 10.54 -12.51
CA LEU A 102 -11.83 9.58 -12.50
C LEU A 102 -11.28 8.15 -12.52
N GLU A 103 -11.69 7.37 -11.53
CA GLU A 103 -11.21 6.01 -11.31
C GLU A 103 -12.37 5.03 -11.19
N THR A 104 -12.11 3.77 -11.49
CA THR A 104 -13.09 2.70 -11.32
C THR A 104 -12.56 1.67 -10.34
N ASN A 105 -13.28 1.44 -9.26
CA ASN A 105 -12.98 0.41 -8.27
C ASN A 105 -14.16 -0.52 -8.10
N LEU A 106 -13.85 -1.77 -7.81
CA LEU A 106 -14.82 -2.81 -7.44
C LEU A 106 -14.65 -3.16 -5.97
N ALA A 107 -15.76 -3.28 -5.25
CA ALA A 107 -15.82 -3.92 -3.95
C ALA A 107 -16.42 -5.31 -4.15
N LEU A 108 -15.62 -6.34 -3.92
CA LEU A 108 -15.98 -7.74 -4.15
C LEU A 108 -16.12 -8.44 -2.81
N GLU A 109 -17.35 -8.70 -2.39
CA GLU A 109 -17.65 -9.63 -1.29
C GLU A 109 -17.63 -11.06 -1.84
N MET A 110 -16.92 -11.97 -1.18
CA MET A 110 -16.68 -13.33 -1.65
C MET A 110 -17.16 -14.33 -0.60
N GLU A 111 -17.70 -15.44 -1.04
CA GLU A 111 -17.99 -16.53 -0.12
C GLU A 111 -16.70 -17.05 0.54
N LYS A 112 -16.71 -17.13 1.87
CA LYS A 112 -15.53 -17.46 2.69
C LYS A 112 -14.84 -18.77 2.28
N ASN A 113 -15.61 -19.76 1.83
CA ASN A 113 -15.11 -21.07 1.44
C ASN A 113 -14.88 -21.24 -0.06
N SER A 114 -15.03 -20.18 -0.86
CA SER A 114 -14.74 -20.23 -2.30
C SER A 114 -13.24 -20.21 -2.61
N ASP A 115 -12.90 -20.46 -3.86
CA ASP A 115 -11.50 -20.52 -4.30
C ASP A 115 -10.81 -19.15 -4.28
N ILE A 116 -11.56 -18.08 -4.55
CA ILE A 116 -10.99 -16.73 -4.72
C ILE A 116 -10.29 -16.24 -3.44
N PRO A 117 -10.90 -16.24 -2.24
CA PRO A 117 -10.22 -15.85 -1.02
C PRO A 117 -8.97 -16.69 -0.72
N ARG A 118 -9.03 -17.98 -1.03
CA ARG A 118 -7.93 -18.93 -0.83
C ARG A 118 -6.74 -18.60 -1.74
N GLU A 119 -7.00 -18.31 -3.00
CA GLU A 119 -5.96 -17.91 -3.95
C GLU A 119 -5.38 -16.51 -3.63
N MET A 120 -6.21 -15.57 -3.16
CA MET A 120 -5.74 -14.27 -2.66
C MET A 120 -4.80 -14.43 -1.46
N ASP A 121 -5.17 -15.26 -0.50
CA ASP A 121 -4.33 -15.57 0.66
C ASP A 121 -3.00 -16.20 0.24
N LYS A 122 -3.04 -17.17 -0.66
CA LYS A 122 -1.85 -17.85 -1.18
C LYS A 122 -0.93 -16.88 -1.91
N TYR A 123 -1.50 -16.04 -2.78
CA TYR A 123 -0.75 -14.99 -3.49
C TYR A 123 -0.06 -14.04 -2.51
N PHE A 124 -0.82 -13.50 -1.53
CA PHE A 124 -0.26 -12.59 -0.55
C PHE A 124 0.84 -13.24 0.29
N LYS A 125 0.61 -14.46 0.80
CA LYS A 125 1.59 -15.21 1.60
C LYS A 125 2.87 -15.47 0.81
N ARG A 126 2.74 -15.87 -0.46
CA ARG A 126 3.89 -16.09 -1.33
C ARG A 126 4.79 -14.85 -1.40
N LEU A 127 4.21 -13.68 -1.64
CA LEU A 127 4.96 -12.43 -1.70
C LEU A 127 5.52 -12.04 -0.33
N TRP A 128 4.70 -12.14 0.70
CA TRP A 128 5.07 -11.72 2.06
C TRP A 128 6.21 -12.56 2.65
N ASN A 129 6.18 -13.86 2.43
CA ASN A 129 7.15 -14.81 2.97
C ASN A 129 8.30 -15.11 2.02
N ASN A 130 8.32 -14.51 0.83
CA ASN A 130 9.32 -14.80 -0.21
C ASN A 130 9.34 -16.28 -0.64
N GLU A 131 8.15 -16.90 -0.76
CA GLU A 131 8.04 -18.33 -1.09
C GLU A 131 8.37 -18.57 -2.58
N GLY A 132 9.55 -19.13 -2.83
CA GLY A 132 10.02 -19.44 -4.18
C GLY A 132 10.68 -18.28 -4.93
N GLY A 133 11.04 -17.18 -4.24
CA GLY A 133 11.78 -16.05 -4.82
C GLY A 133 11.87 -14.86 -3.86
N ASP A 134 12.70 -13.89 -4.18
CA ASP A 134 12.92 -12.68 -3.39
C ASP A 134 11.93 -11.59 -3.86
N TYR A 135 10.70 -11.63 -3.37
CA TYR A 135 9.63 -10.71 -3.78
C TYR A 135 9.57 -9.42 -2.97
N THR A 136 9.92 -9.51 -1.68
CA THR A 136 9.76 -8.38 -0.77
C THR A 136 10.93 -8.20 0.18
N LEU A 137 11.23 -6.94 0.53
CA LEU A 137 12.26 -6.52 1.45
C LEU A 137 11.64 -5.96 2.75
N PRO A 138 12.34 -6.03 3.89
CA PRO A 138 11.96 -5.33 5.11
C PRO A 138 11.83 -3.81 4.89
N LEU A 139 10.99 -3.16 5.69
CA LEU A 139 10.84 -1.70 5.64
C LEU A 139 12.17 -0.97 5.85
N GLU A 140 13.00 -1.51 6.73
CA GLU A 140 14.26 -0.95 7.19
C GLU A 140 15.29 -0.79 6.07
N ASP A 141 15.25 -1.66 5.05
CA ASP A 141 16.21 -1.67 3.94
C ASP A 141 16.14 -0.39 3.09
N HIS A 142 14.97 0.26 3.06
CA HIS A 142 14.73 1.51 2.34
C HIS A 142 14.04 2.56 3.19
N TYR A 143 14.43 2.68 4.45
CA TYR A 143 13.82 3.60 5.39
C TYR A 143 14.11 5.06 5.02
N GLU A 144 13.06 5.90 4.92
CA GLU A 144 13.18 7.31 4.59
C GLU A 144 13.54 8.16 5.81
N LYS A 145 14.78 8.63 5.86
CA LYS A 145 15.31 9.44 6.96
C LYS A 145 15.30 10.95 6.65
N ARG A 146 15.10 11.32 5.39
CA ARG A 146 15.18 12.72 4.95
C ARG A 146 13.92 13.47 5.34
N PHE A 147 14.04 14.37 6.29
CA PHE A 147 12.93 15.17 6.81
C PHE A 147 12.20 15.98 5.71
N PHE A 148 12.96 16.57 4.78
CA PHE A 148 12.37 17.35 3.69
C PHE A 148 11.47 16.51 2.77
N MET A 149 11.75 15.21 2.59
CA MET A 149 10.91 14.33 1.79
C MET A 149 9.53 14.11 2.43
N ARG A 150 9.47 14.09 3.75
CA ARG A 150 8.19 14.01 4.49
C ARG A 150 7.38 15.31 4.33
N ILE A 151 8.04 16.45 4.42
CA ILE A 151 7.38 17.75 4.17
C ILE A 151 6.87 17.83 2.74
N LEU A 152 7.72 17.48 1.77
CA LEU A 152 7.38 17.51 0.35
C LEU A 152 6.17 16.64 0.06
N TRP A 153 6.18 15.37 0.52
CA TRP A 153 5.04 14.48 0.38
C TRP A 153 3.76 15.06 0.99
N LYS A 154 3.84 15.59 2.22
CA LYS A 154 2.66 16.20 2.89
C LYS A 154 2.07 17.37 2.11
N ILE A 155 2.93 18.22 1.56
CA ILE A 155 2.48 19.35 0.73
C ILE A 155 1.83 18.83 -0.55
N GLN A 156 2.46 17.91 -1.24
CA GLN A 156 1.97 17.33 -2.49
C GLN A 156 0.63 16.63 -2.28
N GLU A 157 0.51 15.80 -1.24
CA GLU A 157 -0.73 15.10 -0.91
C GLU A 157 -1.82 16.08 -0.50
N LYS A 158 -1.51 17.09 0.35
CA LYS A 158 -2.49 18.09 0.81
C LYS A 158 -3.00 18.98 -0.31
N THR A 159 -2.18 19.32 -1.28
CA THR A 159 -2.55 20.22 -2.39
C THR A 159 -3.12 19.48 -3.60
N GLY A 160 -2.85 18.17 -3.74
CA GLY A 160 -3.19 17.41 -4.94
C GLY A 160 -2.35 17.76 -6.17
N LEU A 161 -1.27 18.52 -6.00
CA LEU A 161 -0.37 18.96 -7.09
C LEU A 161 0.67 17.89 -7.50
N CYS A 162 0.43 16.64 -7.15
CA CYS A 162 1.28 15.52 -7.51
C CYS A 162 0.76 14.78 -8.74
N THR A 163 1.65 14.08 -9.43
CA THR A 163 1.33 13.29 -10.64
C THR A 163 1.09 11.80 -10.37
N TRP A 164 0.98 11.41 -9.09
CA TRP A 164 0.66 10.05 -8.65
C TRP A 164 -0.75 9.89 -8.16
#